data_c8a3ac52c31cbf00214a21adb847efa8
#
_entry.id   c8a3ac52c31cbf00214a21adb847efa8
#
_cell.length_a   1.000
_cell.length_b   1.000
_cell.length_c   1.000
_cell.angle_alpha   90.00
_cell.angle_beta   90.00
_cell.angle_gamma   90.00
#
_symmetry.space_group_name_H-M   'P 1'
#
loop_
_entity.id
_entity.type
_entity.pdbx_description
1 polymer ?
#
loop_
_entity_poly.entity_id
_entity_poly.type
_entity_poly.pdbx_seq_one_letter_code
_entity_poly.pdbx_strand_id
1 'polypeptide(L)'
;VTAPAGCAVAARGATGPDGPVRARTVRTGAMDPACWAVLDAVGAALEELAGGAGPAVADGSRVGVIVVSEEATAQTLHRLVAETASGGFSPRQFVAASPGTVVGTSCSAYGLGGPSLLLTMPPERGRPVAAELARQWLGGRRPRASAVALVLCRRAPAGHHLAECLWLVPAPPPSPQSTEDPDRSVHGEERP
;
A
#
# COMPACT_ATOMS: atom_id res chain seq x y z
N VAL A 1 7.00 7.84 -7.94
CA VAL A 1 5.93 6.89 -8.36
C VAL A 1 4.66 7.68 -8.63
N THR A 2 4.07 7.54 -9.82
CA THR A 2 2.81 8.20 -10.22
C THR A 2 1.62 7.32 -9.87
N ALA A 3 0.47 7.95 -9.58
CA ALA A 3 -0.79 7.25 -9.35
C ALA A 3 -1.28 6.54 -10.63
N PRO A 4 -1.98 5.39 -10.52
CA PRO A 4 -2.70 4.79 -11.63
C PRO A 4 -3.81 5.72 -12.14
N ALA A 5 -4.21 5.55 -13.41
CA ALA A 5 -5.33 6.29 -13.98
C ALA A 5 -6.61 6.11 -13.13
N GLY A 6 -7.32 7.20 -12.86
CA GLY A 6 -8.52 7.20 -12.01
C GLY A 6 -8.27 7.10 -10.50
N CYS A 7 -7.01 7.13 -10.06
CA CYS A 7 -6.63 7.16 -8.66
C CYS A 7 -5.79 8.42 -8.36
N ALA A 8 -5.86 8.90 -7.12
CA ALA A 8 -4.98 9.93 -6.59
C ALA A 8 -4.11 9.35 -5.47
N VAL A 9 -2.89 9.86 -5.30
CA VAL A 9 -2.04 9.55 -4.15
C VAL A 9 -2.38 10.52 -3.03
N ALA A 10 -2.96 10.02 -1.96
CA ALA A 10 -3.32 10.82 -0.79
C ALA A 10 -2.16 10.95 0.21
N ALA A 11 -1.31 9.92 0.29
CA ALA A 11 -0.11 9.93 1.13
C ALA A 11 0.95 8.96 0.62
N ARG A 12 2.18 9.12 1.13
CA ARG A 12 3.33 8.26 0.85
C ARG A 12 3.98 7.87 2.16
N GLY A 13 4.56 6.68 2.20
CA GLY A 13 5.37 6.23 3.31
C GLY A 13 6.54 5.40 2.79
N ALA A 14 7.62 5.38 3.54
CA ALA A 14 8.77 4.56 3.22
C ALA A 14 9.48 4.10 4.49
N THR A 15 10.15 2.95 4.41
CA THR A 15 11.16 2.58 5.40
C THR A 15 12.37 3.52 5.28
N GLY A 16 12.95 3.89 6.42
CA GLY A 16 14.21 4.62 6.43
C GLY A 16 15.35 3.85 5.76
N PRO A 17 16.44 4.53 5.37
CA PRO A 17 17.59 3.93 4.69
C PRO A 17 18.28 2.83 5.51
N ASP A 18 18.20 2.92 6.85
CA ASP A 18 18.80 1.98 7.79
C ASP A 18 17.86 0.81 8.17
N GLY A 19 16.74 0.66 7.44
CA GLY A 19 15.73 -0.37 7.68
C GLY A 19 14.62 0.06 8.64
N PRO A 20 13.75 -0.89 9.02
CA PRO A 20 12.54 -0.60 9.78
C PRO A 20 12.83 -0.17 11.23
N VAL A 21 12.26 0.97 11.64
CA VAL A 21 12.45 1.58 12.97
C VAL A 21 11.29 1.24 13.91
N ARG A 22 10.07 1.10 13.40
CA ARG A 22 8.83 0.91 14.20
C ARG A 22 8.63 -0.51 14.70
N ALA A 23 9.42 -1.43 14.22
CA ALA A 23 9.38 -2.85 14.52
C ALA A 23 9.45 -3.20 16.03
N ARG A 24 9.85 -2.24 16.86
CA ARG A 24 10.18 -2.50 18.27
C ARG A 24 8.98 -2.51 19.22
N THR A 25 7.81 -2.06 18.77
CA THR A 25 6.60 -1.95 19.59
C THR A 25 5.63 -3.12 19.46
N VAL A 26 5.71 -3.88 18.36
CA VAL A 26 4.88 -5.08 18.16
C VAL A 26 5.63 -6.31 18.66
N ARG A 27 5.13 -6.94 19.73
CA ARG A 27 5.74 -8.13 20.36
C ARG A 27 5.63 -9.39 19.49
N THR A 28 6.33 -9.45 18.37
CA THR A 28 6.38 -10.67 17.55
C THR A 28 7.81 -10.98 17.13
N GLY A 29 8.60 -11.50 18.06
CA GLY A 29 10.02 -11.84 17.84
C GLY A 29 10.33 -12.91 16.80
N ALA A 30 9.35 -13.32 15.99
CA ALA A 30 9.51 -14.35 14.96
C ALA A 30 9.13 -13.88 13.53
N MET A 31 8.83 -12.58 13.34
CA MET A 31 8.39 -12.09 12.03
C MET A 31 9.55 -11.96 11.04
N ASP A 32 9.24 -12.16 9.76
CA ASP A 32 10.18 -11.90 8.68
C ASP A 32 10.52 -10.41 8.59
N PRO A 33 11.78 -10.05 8.27
CA PRO A 33 12.18 -8.65 8.08
C PRO A 33 11.36 -7.89 7.04
N ALA A 34 10.83 -8.57 6.01
CA ALA A 34 9.94 -7.94 5.03
C ALA A 34 8.62 -7.45 5.67
N CYS A 35 8.08 -8.17 6.66
CA CYS A 35 6.88 -7.75 7.39
C CYS A 35 7.10 -6.41 8.09
N TRP A 36 8.29 -6.22 8.68
CA TRP A 36 8.64 -4.98 9.36
C TRP A 36 8.77 -3.81 8.39
N ALA A 37 9.42 -4.02 7.25
CA ALA A 37 9.56 -2.99 6.24
C ALA A 37 8.20 -2.51 5.72
N VAL A 38 7.28 -3.46 5.44
CA VAL A 38 5.92 -3.15 5.00
C VAL A 38 5.14 -2.43 6.09
N LEU A 39 5.23 -2.89 7.36
CA LEU A 39 4.58 -2.25 8.50
C LEU A 39 5.03 -0.79 8.65
N ASP A 40 6.34 -0.53 8.59
CA ASP A 40 6.90 0.82 8.69
C ASP A 40 6.43 1.74 7.58
N ALA A 41 6.45 1.26 6.33
CA ALA A 41 6.03 2.05 5.18
C ALA A 41 4.53 2.41 5.24
N VAL A 42 3.68 1.46 5.65
CA VAL A 42 2.24 1.72 5.85
C VAL A 42 2.03 2.69 7.00
N GLY A 43 2.74 2.52 8.13
CA GLY A 43 2.66 3.42 9.27
C GLY A 43 3.07 4.85 8.93
N ALA A 44 4.16 5.02 8.16
CA ALA A 44 4.60 6.33 7.69
C ALA A 44 3.56 7.01 6.78
N ALA A 45 2.91 6.25 5.89
CA ALA A 45 1.83 6.79 5.06
C ALA A 45 0.61 7.22 5.90
N LEU A 46 0.25 6.45 6.93
CA LEU A 46 -0.82 6.81 7.86
C LEU A 46 -0.52 8.08 8.67
N GLU A 47 0.74 8.28 9.06
CA GLU A 47 1.17 9.51 9.76
C GLU A 47 1.12 10.73 8.83
N GLU A 48 1.54 10.57 7.56
CA GLU A 48 1.41 11.64 6.58
C GLU A 48 -0.06 12.02 6.36
N LEU A 49 -0.97 11.04 6.29
CA LEU A 49 -2.42 11.29 6.22
C LEU A 49 -2.95 12.04 7.44
N ALA A 50 -2.52 11.66 8.64
CA ALA A 50 -2.96 12.29 9.88
C ALA A 50 -2.44 13.73 10.02
N GLY A 51 -1.26 14.03 9.48
CA GLY A 51 -0.66 15.37 9.48
C GLY A 51 -1.12 16.28 8.34
N GLY A 52 -1.78 15.73 7.31
CA GLY A 52 -2.23 16.46 6.13
C GLY A 52 -3.69 16.89 6.19
N ALA A 53 -4.05 17.86 5.32
CA ALA A 53 -5.44 18.28 5.10
C ALA A 53 -6.26 17.27 4.25
N GLY A 54 -5.74 16.06 4.07
CA GLY A 54 -6.38 14.99 3.29
C GLY A 54 -7.59 14.38 4.02
N PRO A 55 -8.44 13.64 3.29
CA PRO A 55 -9.56 12.95 3.90
C PRO A 55 -9.03 11.96 4.94
N ALA A 56 -9.40 12.17 6.20
CA ALA A 56 -9.09 11.23 7.27
C ALA A 56 -9.52 9.83 6.84
N VAL A 57 -8.68 8.82 7.11
CA VAL A 57 -9.09 7.41 6.98
C VAL A 57 -10.11 7.14 8.08
N ALA A 58 -11.36 7.53 7.81
CA ALA A 58 -12.45 7.47 8.80
C ALA A 58 -12.81 6.00 9.15
N ASP A 59 -12.52 5.06 8.24
CA ASP A 59 -12.87 3.65 8.43
C ASP A 59 -11.81 2.72 7.80
N GLY A 60 -10.92 2.20 8.64
CA GLY A 60 -9.92 1.20 8.23
C GLY A 60 -10.55 -0.08 7.70
N SER A 61 -11.80 -0.40 8.06
CA SER A 61 -12.47 -1.64 7.65
C SER A 61 -12.62 -1.78 6.12
N ARG A 62 -12.55 -0.69 5.39
CA ARG A 62 -12.65 -0.64 3.94
C ARG A 62 -11.34 -0.26 3.24
N VAL A 63 -10.24 -0.28 3.93
CA VAL A 63 -8.91 -0.05 3.33
C VAL A 63 -8.33 -1.36 2.85
N GLY A 64 -8.07 -1.45 1.54
CA GLY A 64 -7.37 -2.58 0.93
C GLY A 64 -5.86 -2.46 1.07
N VAL A 65 -5.16 -3.60 1.07
CA VAL A 65 -3.69 -3.65 1.10
C VAL A 65 -3.17 -4.54 -0.02
N ILE A 66 -2.33 -4.01 -0.90
CA ILE A 66 -1.63 -4.77 -1.93
C ILE A 66 -0.13 -4.63 -1.67
N VAL A 67 0.54 -5.75 -1.44
CA VAL A 67 2.00 -5.78 -1.31
C VAL A 67 2.59 -6.49 -2.51
N VAL A 68 3.63 -5.93 -3.08
CA VAL A 68 4.48 -6.57 -4.09
C VAL A 68 5.84 -6.82 -3.45
N SER A 69 6.25 -8.09 -3.37
CA SER A 69 7.55 -8.49 -2.80
C SER A 69 8.03 -9.77 -3.48
N GLU A 70 9.22 -9.74 -4.05
CA GLU A 70 9.81 -10.93 -4.69
C GLU A 70 10.13 -12.01 -3.66
N GLU A 71 10.74 -11.63 -2.55
CA GLU A 71 11.21 -12.57 -1.53
C GLU A 71 10.15 -12.94 -0.50
N ALA A 72 9.14 -12.06 -0.30
CA ALA A 72 8.12 -12.24 0.74
C ALA A 72 8.76 -12.64 2.10
N THR A 73 8.50 -13.86 2.58
CA THR A 73 9.03 -14.41 3.83
C THR A 73 10.19 -15.39 3.62
N ALA A 74 10.89 -15.32 2.49
CA ALA A 74 11.94 -16.28 2.14
C ALA A 74 13.04 -16.36 3.20
N GLN A 75 13.42 -15.27 3.83
CA GLN A 75 14.45 -15.27 4.87
C GLN A 75 14.05 -16.11 6.08
N THR A 76 12.80 -15.99 6.53
CA THR A 76 12.27 -16.79 7.63
C THR A 76 12.10 -18.24 7.21
N LEU A 77 11.67 -18.51 5.98
CA LEU A 77 11.56 -19.86 5.45
C LEU A 77 12.91 -20.55 5.39
N HIS A 78 13.97 -19.91 4.89
CA HIS A 78 15.32 -20.47 4.86
C HIS A 78 15.83 -20.80 6.27
N ARG A 79 15.58 -19.93 7.24
CA ARG A 79 15.94 -20.18 8.65
C ARG A 79 15.19 -21.40 9.20
N LEU A 80 13.89 -21.48 8.95
CA LEU A 80 13.06 -22.60 9.38
C LEU A 80 13.56 -23.93 8.80
N VAL A 81 13.90 -23.98 7.51
CA VAL A 81 14.46 -25.16 6.85
C VAL A 81 15.77 -25.58 7.51
N ALA A 82 16.69 -24.65 7.78
CA ALA A 82 17.96 -24.95 8.44
C ALA A 82 17.77 -25.47 9.87
N GLU A 83 16.87 -24.88 10.65
CA GLU A 83 16.53 -25.32 12.01
C GLU A 83 15.89 -26.72 12.01
N THR A 84 14.98 -26.99 11.07
CA THR A 84 14.33 -28.29 10.94
C THR A 84 15.33 -29.39 10.55
N ALA A 85 16.28 -29.07 9.66
CA ALA A 85 17.35 -30.00 9.27
C ALA A 85 18.27 -30.38 10.44
N SER A 86 18.38 -29.52 11.46
CA SER A 86 19.11 -29.79 12.71
C SER A 86 18.26 -30.42 13.82
N GLY A 87 17.03 -30.84 13.52
CA GLY A 87 16.13 -31.48 14.47
C GLY A 87 15.28 -30.50 15.29
N GLY A 88 15.38 -29.19 15.05
CA GLY A 88 14.54 -28.17 15.64
C GLY A 88 13.25 -27.96 14.83
N PHE A 89 12.13 -27.68 15.52
CA PHE A 89 10.90 -27.25 14.90
C PHE A 89 10.17 -26.21 15.78
N SER A 90 9.85 -25.07 15.18
CA SER A 90 9.09 -24.01 15.85
C SER A 90 7.77 -23.73 15.12
N PRO A 91 6.62 -24.11 15.70
CA PRO A 91 5.32 -23.78 15.10
C PRO A 91 5.11 -22.27 14.85
N ARG A 92 5.67 -21.42 15.72
CA ARG A 92 5.62 -19.95 15.55
C ARG A 92 6.37 -19.49 14.31
N GLN A 93 7.56 -20.02 14.08
CA GLN A 93 8.35 -19.69 12.89
C GLN A 93 7.70 -20.24 11.63
N PHE A 94 7.07 -21.42 11.69
CA PHE A 94 6.32 -21.96 10.57
C PHE A 94 5.18 -21.03 10.14
N VAL A 95 4.41 -20.51 11.10
CA VAL A 95 3.36 -19.51 10.82
C VAL A 95 3.98 -18.22 10.27
N ALA A 96 5.08 -17.73 10.85
CA ALA A 96 5.77 -16.53 10.41
C ALA A 96 6.39 -16.67 9.02
N ALA A 97 6.72 -17.89 8.57
CA ALA A 97 7.22 -18.18 7.24
C ALA A 97 6.11 -18.16 6.16
N SER A 98 4.84 -18.07 6.54
CA SER A 98 3.74 -17.95 5.58
C SER A 98 3.82 -16.61 4.83
N PRO A 99 3.83 -16.61 3.48
CA PRO A 99 3.91 -15.35 2.71
C PRO A 99 2.79 -14.35 3.04
N GLY A 100 1.60 -14.82 3.41
CA GLY A 100 0.46 -13.98 3.79
C GLY A 100 0.72 -13.11 5.03
N THR A 101 1.71 -13.44 5.87
CA THR A 101 2.04 -12.63 7.05
C THR A 101 2.60 -11.25 6.67
N VAL A 102 3.22 -11.12 5.51
CA VAL A 102 3.75 -9.83 5.02
C VAL A 102 2.62 -8.79 4.89
N VAL A 103 1.47 -9.19 4.38
CA VAL A 103 0.28 -8.33 4.28
C VAL A 103 -0.48 -8.30 5.60
N GLY A 104 -0.77 -9.48 6.18
CA GLY A 104 -1.63 -9.65 7.35
C GLY A 104 -1.15 -8.89 8.57
N THR A 105 0.16 -8.71 8.72
CA THR A 105 0.73 -7.93 9.83
C THR A 105 0.29 -6.48 9.80
N SER A 106 0.39 -5.81 8.65
CA SER A 106 -0.05 -4.43 8.50
C SER A 106 -1.57 -4.29 8.67
N CYS A 107 -2.33 -5.24 8.12
CA CYS A 107 -3.78 -5.29 8.29
C CYS A 107 -4.16 -5.35 9.78
N SER A 108 -3.54 -6.28 10.53
CA SER A 108 -3.81 -6.45 11.97
C SER A 108 -3.34 -5.26 12.82
N ALA A 109 -2.15 -4.72 12.53
CA ALA A 109 -1.57 -3.65 13.32
C ALA A 109 -2.33 -2.32 13.20
N TYR A 110 -2.88 -2.04 12.01
CA TYR A 110 -3.54 -0.77 11.70
C TYR A 110 -5.06 -0.89 11.50
N GLY A 111 -5.65 -2.06 11.76
CA GLY A 111 -7.10 -2.26 11.62
C GLY A 111 -7.60 -2.14 10.18
N LEU A 112 -6.80 -2.55 9.18
CA LEU A 112 -7.16 -2.48 7.78
C LEU A 112 -7.94 -3.74 7.38
N GLY A 113 -9.25 -3.62 7.21
CA GLY A 113 -10.18 -4.73 7.02
C GLY A 113 -10.66 -4.95 5.58
N GLY A 114 -10.18 -4.17 4.62
CA GLY A 114 -10.50 -4.32 3.21
C GLY A 114 -9.81 -5.54 2.55
N PRO A 115 -9.95 -5.70 1.24
CA PRO A 115 -9.31 -6.79 0.51
C PRO A 115 -7.78 -6.69 0.64
N SER A 116 -7.11 -7.84 0.82
CA SER A 116 -5.67 -7.91 0.96
C SER A 116 -5.05 -8.90 -0.02
N LEU A 117 -3.89 -8.56 -0.59
CA LEU A 117 -3.20 -9.37 -1.58
C LEU A 117 -1.68 -9.19 -1.50
N LEU A 118 -0.96 -10.31 -1.62
CA LEU A 118 0.47 -10.34 -1.86
C LEU A 118 0.76 -10.83 -3.28
N LEU A 119 1.56 -10.08 -4.02
CA LEU A 119 2.13 -10.48 -5.31
C LEU A 119 3.60 -10.84 -5.10
N THR A 120 3.92 -12.14 -5.25
CA THR A 120 5.29 -12.66 -5.11
C THR A 120 6.03 -12.57 -6.43
N MET A 121 6.49 -11.36 -6.76
CA MET A 121 7.24 -11.06 -7.97
C MET A 121 8.10 -9.80 -7.77
N PRO A 122 9.10 -9.56 -8.65
CA PRO A 122 9.89 -8.33 -8.60
C PRO A 122 9.00 -7.08 -8.64
N PRO A 123 9.29 -6.05 -7.81
CA PRO A 123 8.47 -4.83 -7.73
C PRO A 123 8.24 -4.15 -9.08
N GLU A 124 9.23 -4.18 -9.98
CA GLU A 124 9.14 -3.55 -11.31
C GLU A 124 8.06 -4.22 -12.17
N ARG A 125 7.91 -5.54 -12.05
CA ARG A 125 6.92 -6.34 -12.79
C ARG A 125 5.56 -6.35 -12.10
N GLY A 126 5.55 -6.38 -10.78
CA GLY A 126 4.31 -6.45 -9.98
C GLY A 126 3.58 -5.12 -9.85
N ARG A 127 4.30 -3.99 -9.94
CA ARG A 127 3.73 -2.65 -9.80
C ARG A 127 2.58 -2.35 -10.77
N PRO A 128 2.69 -2.58 -12.10
CA PRO A 128 1.58 -2.32 -13.01
C PRO A 128 0.36 -3.22 -12.70
N VAL A 129 0.59 -4.47 -12.29
CA VAL A 129 -0.49 -5.39 -11.88
C VAL A 129 -1.18 -4.88 -10.63
N ALA A 130 -0.40 -4.51 -9.60
CA ALA A 130 -0.93 -3.97 -8.35
C ALA A 130 -1.69 -2.65 -8.55
N ALA A 131 -1.20 -1.79 -9.45
CA ALA A 131 -1.86 -0.53 -9.80
C ALA A 131 -3.23 -0.78 -10.45
N GLU A 132 -3.32 -1.74 -11.37
CA GLU A 132 -4.59 -2.10 -12.01
C GLU A 132 -5.57 -2.71 -11.01
N LEU A 133 -5.11 -3.59 -10.11
CA LEU A 133 -5.94 -4.15 -9.05
C LEU A 133 -6.45 -3.07 -8.09
N ALA A 134 -5.59 -2.12 -7.70
CA ALA A 134 -6.00 -0.99 -6.88
C ALA A 134 -7.08 -0.16 -7.57
N ARG A 135 -6.92 0.14 -8.86
CA ARG A 135 -7.93 0.84 -9.67
C ARG A 135 -9.26 0.10 -9.68
N GLN A 136 -9.24 -1.23 -9.84
CA GLN A 136 -10.47 -2.06 -9.81
C GLN A 136 -11.13 -2.06 -8.43
N TRP A 137 -10.35 -2.11 -7.35
CA TRP A 137 -10.89 -2.10 -5.99
C TRP A 137 -11.50 -0.74 -5.60
N LEU A 138 -10.92 0.35 -6.09
CA LEU A 138 -11.39 1.72 -5.83
C LEU A 138 -12.51 2.14 -6.77
N GLY A 139 -12.62 1.53 -7.94
CA GLY A 139 -13.54 1.92 -9.01
C GLY A 139 -14.86 1.15 -9.02
N GLY A 140 -15.73 1.55 -9.98
CA GLY A 140 -17.01 0.89 -10.25
C GLY A 140 -18.17 1.36 -9.37
N ARG A 141 -19.36 0.79 -9.64
CA ARG A 141 -20.60 1.14 -8.92
C ARG A 141 -20.61 0.68 -7.46
N ARG A 142 -19.83 -0.34 -7.12
CA ARG A 142 -19.68 -0.91 -5.77
C ARG A 142 -18.20 -1.12 -5.50
N PRO A 143 -17.47 -0.08 -5.10
CA PRO A 143 -16.05 -0.21 -4.83
C PRO A 143 -15.80 -1.18 -3.66
N ARG A 144 -14.80 -2.04 -3.82
CA ARG A 144 -14.39 -3.04 -2.82
C ARG A 144 -13.59 -2.41 -1.68
N ALA A 145 -12.99 -1.26 -1.93
CA ALA A 145 -12.21 -0.49 -0.97
C ALA A 145 -12.49 1.01 -1.11
N SER A 146 -12.37 1.76 -0.04
CA SER A 146 -12.41 3.23 -0.03
C SER A 146 -11.03 3.84 -0.23
N ALA A 147 -9.99 3.12 0.15
CA ALA A 147 -8.59 3.44 -0.08
C ALA A 147 -7.79 2.14 -0.26
N VAL A 148 -6.61 2.23 -0.88
CA VAL A 148 -5.68 1.10 -1.05
C VAL A 148 -4.27 1.53 -0.67
N ALA A 149 -3.68 0.84 0.31
CA ALA A 149 -2.24 0.89 0.57
C ALA A 149 -1.53 -0.05 -0.43
N LEU A 150 -0.87 0.51 -1.44
CA LEU A 150 -0.06 -0.22 -2.40
C LEU A 150 1.40 -0.13 -1.95
N VAL A 151 1.98 -1.27 -1.59
CA VAL A 151 3.34 -1.34 -1.04
C VAL A 151 4.26 -2.11 -1.98
N LEU A 152 5.40 -1.51 -2.30
CA LEU A 152 6.49 -2.15 -3.04
C LEU A 152 7.61 -2.46 -2.06
N CYS A 153 7.90 -3.74 -1.84
CA CYS A 153 8.94 -4.20 -0.92
C CYS A 153 10.06 -4.91 -1.70
N ARG A 154 11.30 -4.50 -1.48
CA ARG A 154 12.49 -5.09 -2.09
C ARG A 154 13.58 -5.30 -1.06
N ARG A 155 14.50 -6.21 -1.33
CA ARG A 155 15.71 -6.35 -0.55
C ARG A 155 16.78 -5.40 -1.07
N ALA A 156 17.40 -4.65 -0.16
CA ALA A 156 18.54 -3.81 -0.48
C ALA A 156 19.82 -4.65 -0.66
N PRO A 157 20.83 -4.16 -1.40
CA PRO A 157 22.12 -4.85 -1.51
C PRO A 157 22.79 -5.15 -0.17
N ALA A 158 22.58 -4.30 0.84
CA ALA A 158 23.05 -4.49 2.22
C ALA A 158 22.28 -5.58 3.00
N GLY A 159 21.29 -6.24 2.38
CA GLY A 159 20.58 -7.39 2.95
C GLY A 159 19.32 -7.07 3.76
N HIS A 160 19.03 -5.80 4.07
CA HIS A 160 17.79 -5.38 4.73
C HIS A 160 16.66 -5.14 3.71
N HIS A 161 15.42 -5.15 4.18
CA HIS A 161 14.27 -4.85 3.34
C HIS A 161 13.93 -3.36 3.38
N LEU A 162 13.60 -2.83 2.20
CA LEU A 162 13.06 -1.48 2.00
C LEU A 162 11.65 -1.60 1.44
N ALA A 163 10.75 -0.77 1.90
CA ALA A 163 9.40 -0.71 1.38
C ALA A 163 8.97 0.74 1.13
N GLU A 164 8.19 0.95 0.09
CA GLU A 164 7.53 2.19 -0.27
C GLU A 164 6.02 1.95 -0.32
N CYS A 165 5.24 2.77 0.36
CA CYS A 165 3.78 2.73 0.38
C CYS A 165 3.21 3.94 -0.36
N LEU A 166 2.27 3.68 -1.27
CA LEU A 166 1.39 4.69 -1.86
C LEU A 166 0.00 4.47 -1.29
N TRP A 167 -0.53 5.49 -0.65
CA TRP A 167 -1.92 5.49 -0.22
C TRP A 167 -2.79 6.06 -1.33
N LEU A 168 -3.56 5.17 -1.98
CA LEU A 168 -4.37 5.49 -3.14
C LEU A 168 -5.83 5.68 -2.73
N VAL A 169 -6.45 6.72 -3.28
CA VAL A 169 -7.88 7.01 -3.17
C VAL A 169 -8.47 7.21 -4.57
N PRO A 170 -9.80 7.13 -4.77
CA PRO A 170 -10.41 7.52 -6.03
C PRO A 170 -10.00 8.95 -6.42
N ALA A 171 -9.67 9.17 -7.69
CA ALA A 171 -9.44 10.53 -8.16
C ALA A 171 -10.73 11.36 -8.04
N PRO A 172 -10.65 12.65 -7.67
CA PRO A 172 -11.81 13.53 -7.72
C PRO A 172 -12.36 13.58 -9.15
N PRO A 173 -13.70 13.73 -9.31
CA PRO A 173 -14.26 13.91 -10.64
C PRO A 173 -13.63 15.15 -11.29
N PRO A 174 -13.45 15.13 -12.63
CA PRO A 174 -12.96 16.30 -13.34
C PRO A 174 -13.87 17.49 -13.04
N SER A 175 -13.28 18.62 -12.68
CA SER A 175 -14.04 19.87 -12.49
C SER A 175 -14.86 20.13 -13.74
N PRO A 176 -16.15 20.51 -13.62
CA PRO A 176 -16.93 20.89 -14.79
C PRO A 176 -16.17 22.01 -15.50
N GLN A 177 -15.73 21.74 -16.71
CA GLN A 177 -15.15 22.76 -17.55
C GLN A 177 -16.23 23.82 -17.69
N SER A 178 -15.95 25.05 -17.25
CA SER A 178 -16.77 26.20 -17.55
C SER A 178 -16.86 26.26 -19.06
N THR A 179 -17.96 25.80 -19.59
CA THR A 179 -18.33 26.08 -21.00
C THR A 179 -18.50 27.58 -21.03
N GLU A 180 -17.45 28.32 -21.32
CA GLU A 180 -17.56 29.68 -21.82
C GLU A 180 -18.43 29.58 -23.07
N ASP A 181 -19.67 30.00 -22.92
CA ASP A 181 -20.63 30.13 -24.00
C ASP A 181 -20.09 31.24 -24.94
N PRO A 182 -19.57 30.92 -26.12
CA PRO A 182 -18.98 31.94 -27.01
C PRO A 182 -20.02 32.82 -27.67
N ASP A 183 -21.33 32.67 -27.34
CA ASP A 183 -22.43 33.33 -28.03
C ASP A 183 -23.06 34.50 -27.22
N ARG A 184 -22.29 35.09 -26.27
CA ARG A 184 -22.80 36.24 -25.52
C ARG A 184 -22.21 37.58 -25.95
N SER A 185 -21.99 37.75 -27.26
CA SER A 185 -21.67 39.04 -27.83
C SER A 185 -22.36 39.17 -29.17
N VAL A 186 -23.21 40.19 -29.28
CA VAL A 186 -23.83 40.85 -30.40
C VAL A 186 -25.35 40.81 -30.38
N HIS A 187 -25.93 41.65 -29.56
CA HIS A 187 -27.11 42.45 -29.93
C HIS A 187 -26.96 43.85 -29.34
N GLY A 188 -26.10 44.64 -29.96
CA GLY A 188 -26.14 46.09 -29.86
C GLY A 188 -27.39 46.57 -30.65
N GLU A 189 -28.33 47.04 -29.89
CA GLU A 189 -29.55 47.70 -30.35
C GLU A 189 -29.18 49.07 -30.86
N GLU A 190 -29.08 49.26 -32.21
CA GLU A 190 -29.24 50.56 -32.86
C GLU A 190 -30.74 50.89 -32.90
N ARG A 191 -31.14 51.99 -32.30
CA ARG A 191 -32.43 52.67 -32.58
C ARG A 191 -32.18 54.09 -33.03
N PRO A 192 -32.95 54.55 -34.00
CA PRO A 192 -32.89 55.89 -34.64
C PRO A 192 -33.33 57.04 -33.74
#